data_a5c55c0abc29eca251dfe8b306802658
#
_entry.id   a5c55c0abc29eca251dfe8b306802658
#
_cell.length_a   1.000
_cell.length_b   1.000
_cell.length_c   1.000
_cell.angle_alpha   90.00
_cell.angle_beta   90.00
_cell.angle_gamma   90.00
#
_symmetry.space_group_name_H-M   'P 1'
#
loop_
_entity.id
_entity.type
_entity.pdbx_description
1 polymer ?
#
loop_
_entity_poly.entity_id
_entity_poly.type
_entity_poly.pdbx_seq_one_letter_code
_entity_poly.pdbx_strand_id
1 'polypeptide(L)'
;YIKKGKIWSSFETENRSVLLIDEIDKADIEFPNDLLQELDKMEFYVYETGDVVKAKKRPIVIITSNNEKELPEAFLRRCFFHYIKFPDFDTLTKIVNVHFPDIKKNLLDSALKIFFEIRDVQGLKKKPSTSEALDWIKLLLVEDLGPLDLKEEKNDILPKLHGALVKNEQDIHLFEKLVFMSRSEN
;
A
#
# COMPACT_ATOMS: atom_id res chain seq x y z
N TYR A 1 14.63 -24.02 -23.39
CA TYR A 1 14.70 -24.09 -21.92
C TYR A 1 13.41 -23.53 -21.34
N ILE A 2 12.59 -24.39 -20.69
CA ILE A 2 11.38 -23.95 -19.96
C ILE A 2 11.80 -23.72 -18.51
N LYS A 3 11.53 -22.51 -17.99
CA LYS A 3 11.72 -22.16 -16.58
C LYS A 3 10.38 -22.24 -15.86
N LYS A 4 10.26 -23.19 -14.92
CA LYS A 4 9.05 -23.35 -14.11
C LYS A 4 8.81 -22.12 -13.22
N GLY A 5 7.62 -21.53 -13.32
CA GLY A 5 7.17 -20.43 -12.47
C GLY A 5 6.67 -20.93 -11.11
N LYS A 6 6.25 -19.98 -10.25
CA LYS A 6 5.80 -20.29 -8.88
C LYS A 6 4.50 -21.09 -8.84
N ILE A 7 3.55 -20.82 -9.73
CA ILE A 7 2.31 -21.59 -9.87
C ILE A 7 2.64 -23.05 -10.18
N TRP A 8 3.51 -23.28 -11.18
CA TRP A 8 3.96 -24.61 -11.54
C TRP A 8 4.56 -25.35 -10.35
N SER A 9 5.52 -24.71 -9.68
CA SER A 9 6.17 -25.31 -8.50
C SER A 9 5.18 -25.64 -7.38
N SER A 10 4.16 -24.80 -7.19
CA SER A 10 3.13 -25.03 -6.17
C SER A 10 2.21 -26.22 -6.51
N PHE A 11 2.00 -26.50 -7.81
CA PHE A 11 1.18 -27.61 -8.28
C PHE A 11 1.91 -28.95 -8.21
N GLU A 12 3.22 -28.94 -8.43
CA GLU A 12 4.04 -30.17 -8.38
C GLU A 12 4.40 -30.65 -6.97
N THR A 13 4.25 -29.80 -5.94
CA THR A 13 4.65 -30.16 -4.59
C THR A 13 3.76 -31.25 -3.98
N GLU A 14 4.37 -32.17 -3.25
CA GLU A 14 3.64 -33.25 -2.52
C GLU A 14 2.91 -32.71 -1.29
N ASN A 15 3.37 -31.59 -0.74
CA ASN A 15 2.76 -30.95 0.41
C ASN A 15 1.83 -29.82 -0.03
N ARG A 16 0.81 -29.52 0.80
CA ARG A 16 -0.06 -28.39 0.57
C ARG A 16 0.74 -27.10 0.72
N SER A 17 0.98 -26.42 -0.40
CA SER A 17 1.72 -25.14 -0.45
C SER A 17 0.82 -23.94 -0.20
N VAL A 18 1.44 -22.83 0.17
CA VAL A 18 0.83 -21.48 0.14
C VAL A 18 1.40 -20.74 -1.05
N LEU A 19 0.55 -20.32 -1.97
CA LEU A 19 0.88 -19.53 -3.14
C LEU A 19 0.45 -18.08 -2.90
N LEU A 20 1.41 -17.15 -2.83
CA LEU A 20 1.16 -15.73 -2.77
C LEU A 20 1.22 -15.14 -4.18
N ILE A 21 0.16 -14.44 -4.58
CA ILE A 21 0.09 -13.63 -5.79
C ILE A 21 -0.06 -12.18 -5.33
N ASP A 22 1.05 -11.45 -5.38
CA ASP A 22 1.15 -10.11 -4.84
C ASP A 22 0.82 -9.08 -5.91
N GLU A 23 0.09 -8.01 -5.54
CA GLU A 23 -0.25 -6.88 -6.40
C GLU A 23 -0.89 -7.29 -7.75
N ILE A 24 -1.93 -8.12 -7.70
CA ILE A 24 -2.63 -8.64 -8.90
C ILE A 24 -3.14 -7.52 -9.82
N ASP A 25 -3.47 -6.37 -9.28
CA ASP A 25 -3.95 -5.18 -9.99
C ASP A 25 -2.88 -4.49 -10.84
N LYS A 26 -1.58 -4.83 -10.67
CA LYS A 26 -0.49 -4.36 -11.53
C LYS A 26 -0.28 -5.21 -12.77
N ALA A 27 -0.87 -6.40 -12.80
CA ALA A 27 -0.83 -7.26 -13.98
C ALA A 27 -1.68 -6.70 -15.14
N ASP A 28 -1.54 -7.30 -16.31
CA ASP A 28 -2.39 -7.00 -17.46
C ASP A 28 -3.86 -7.28 -17.12
N ILE A 29 -4.76 -6.51 -17.72
CA ILE A 29 -6.20 -6.52 -17.39
C ILE A 29 -6.85 -7.90 -17.61
N GLU A 30 -6.30 -8.70 -18.50
CA GLU A 30 -6.80 -10.05 -18.80
C GLU A 30 -6.26 -11.10 -17.83
N PHE A 31 -5.11 -10.87 -17.21
CA PHE A 31 -4.42 -11.84 -16.36
C PHE A 31 -5.28 -12.38 -15.21
N PRO A 32 -6.06 -11.59 -14.46
CA PRO A 32 -6.94 -12.12 -13.42
C PRO A 32 -7.97 -13.12 -13.96
N ASN A 33 -8.49 -12.90 -15.18
CA ASN A 33 -9.45 -13.80 -15.79
C ASN A 33 -8.79 -15.12 -16.26
N ASP A 34 -7.60 -15.05 -16.85
CA ASP A 34 -6.83 -16.23 -17.24
C ASP A 34 -6.50 -17.09 -16.04
N LEU A 35 -6.02 -16.43 -14.97
CA LEU A 35 -5.68 -17.11 -13.72
C LEU A 35 -6.88 -17.82 -13.07
N LEU A 36 -8.11 -17.30 -13.26
CA LEU A 36 -9.33 -17.91 -12.72
C LEU A 36 -9.53 -19.35 -13.18
N GLN A 37 -9.31 -19.62 -14.47
CA GLN A 37 -9.52 -20.94 -15.04
C GLN A 37 -8.54 -21.95 -14.43
N GLU A 38 -7.28 -21.53 -14.29
CA GLU A 38 -6.23 -22.38 -13.74
C GLU A 38 -6.43 -22.65 -12.25
N LEU A 39 -6.86 -21.66 -11.50
CA LEU A 39 -7.15 -21.82 -10.07
C LEU A 39 -8.44 -22.60 -9.80
N ASP A 40 -9.45 -22.49 -10.65
CA ASP A 40 -10.69 -23.26 -10.53
C ASP A 40 -10.44 -24.75 -10.78
N LYS A 41 -9.76 -25.05 -11.90
CA LYS A 41 -9.46 -26.44 -12.32
C LYS A 41 -8.25 -27.02 -11.62
N MET A 42 -7.39 -26.17 -11.02
CA MET A 42 -6.09 -26.55 -10.47
C MET A 42 -5.22 -27.24 -11.50
N GLU A 43 -5.27 -26.78 -12.75
CA GLU A 43 -4.44 -27.25 -13.86
C GLU A 43 -4.16 -26.11 -14.83
N PHE A 44 -3.05 -26.19 -15.54
CA PHE A 44 -2.74 -25.29 -16.64
C PHE A 44 -2.05 -26.03 -17.77
N TYR A 45 -2.16 -25.47 -18.96
CA TYR A 45 -1.57 -26.02 -20.19
C TYR A 45 -0.21 -25.37 -20.47
N VAL A 46 0.78 -26.19 -20.78
CA VAL A 46 2.14 -25.74 -21.17
C VAL A 46 2.22 -25.77 -22.69
N TYR A 47 2.11 -24.61 -23.31
CA TYR A 47 2.06 -24.47 -24.77
C TYR A 47 3.31 -25.01 -25.46
N GLU A 48 4.49 -24.88 -24.83
CA GLU A 48 5.78 -25.27 -25.38
C GLU A 48 5.98 -26.79 -25.47
N THR A 49 5.34 -27.56 -24.58
CA THR A 49 5.48 -29.03 -24.54
C THR A 49 4.20 -29.77 -24.89
N GLY A 50 3.06 -29.08 -24.87
CA GLY A 50 1.75 -29.72 -25.04
C GLY A 50 1.25 -30.45 -23.79
N ASP A 51 1.92 -30.32 -22.65
CA ASP A 51 1.57 -30.99 -21.41
C ASP A 51 0.53 -30.23 -20.61
N VAL A 52 -0.25 -30.96 -19.79
CA VAL A 52 -1.14 -30.39 -18.78
C VAL A 52 -0.56 -30.67 -17.41
N VAL A 53 -0.25 -29.60 -16.67
CA VAL A 53 0.22 -29.70 -15.27
C VAL A 53 -0.99 -29.58 -14.35
N LYS A 54 -1.20 -30.63 -13.53
CA LYS A 54 -2.27 -30.69 -12.53
C LYS A 54 -1.71 -30.58 -11.12
N ALA A 55 -2.41 -29.86 -10.27
CA ALA A 55 -2.00 -29.75 -8.87
C ALA A 55 -2.16 -31.10 -8.14
N LYS A 56 -1.08 -31.64 -7.59
CA LYS A 56 -1.08 -32.84 -6.77
C LYS A 56 -1.90 -32.64 -5.48
N LYS A 57 -1.77 -31.45 -4.89
CA LYS A 57 -2.61 -30.98 -3.78
C LYS A 57 -3.01 -29.54 -4.02
N ARG A 58 -4.27 -29.20 -3.74
CA ARG A 58 -4.79 -27.84 -3.89
C ARG A 58 -4.02 -26.88 -2.96
N PRO A 59 -3.28 -25.89 -3.48
CA PRO A 59 -2.60 -24.89 -2.67
C PRO A 59 -3.60 -23.98 -1.95
N ILE A 60 -3.15 -23.32 -0.89
CA ILE A 60 -3.81 -22.15 -0.34
C ILE A 60 -3.32 -20.95 -1.16
N VAL A 61 -4.22 -20.25 -1.82
CA VAL A 61 -3.87 -19.10 -2.65
C VAL A 61 -4.22 -17.82 -1.88
N ILE A 62 -3.25 -16.94 -1.70
CA ILE A 62 -3.41 -15.62 -1.11
C ILE A 62 -3.10 -14.61 -2.22
N ILE A 63 -4.01 -13.67 -2.41
CA ILE A 63 -3.89 -12.65 -3.46
C ILE A 63 -3.99 -11.29 -2.80
N THR A 64 -3.07 -10.37 -3.13
CA THR A 64 -3.12 -9.00 -2.65
C THR A 64 -3.42 -8.04 -3.80
N SER A 65 -4.03 -6.91 -3.47
CA SER A 65 -4.30 -5.81 -4.38
C SER A 65 -4.29 -4.49 -3.62
N ASN A 66 -3.70 -3.47 -4.21
CA ASN A 66 -3.76 -2.08 -3.74
C ASN A 66 -4.96 -1.32 -4.30
N ASN A 67 -5.81 -1.98 -5.09
CA ASN A 67 -6.98 -1.40 -5.75
C ASN A 67 -6.63 -0.24 -6.69
N GLU A 68 -5.47 -0.29 -7.35
CA GLU A 68 -5.08 0.68 -8.37
C GLU A 68 -5.88 0.49 -9.67
N LYS A 69 -6.29 -0.76 -9.95
CA LYS A 69 -7.23 -1.14 -11.00
C LYS A 69 -8.33 -2.01 -10.41
N GLU A 70 -9.54 -1.84 -10.90
CA GLU A 70 -10.66 -2.70 -10.50
C GLU A 70 -10.44 -4.13 -10.98
N LEU A 71 -10.62 -5.08 -10.07
CA LEU A 71 -10.58 -6.50 -10.38
C LEU A 71 -11.93 -6.96 -10.92
N PRO A 72 -11.94 -7.89 -11.90
CA PRO A 72 -13.19 -8.40 -12.46
C PRO A 72 -14.09 -9.00 -11.37
N GLU A 73 -15.39 -8.71 -11.44
CA GLU A 73 -16.37 -9.25 -10.49
C GLU A 73 -16.37 -10.78 -10.45
N ALA A 74 -16.16 -11.41 -11.62
CA ALA A 74 -16.01 -12.85 -11.74
C ALA A 74 -14.84 -13.40 -10.91
N PHE A 75 -13.77 -12.63 -10.78
CA PHE A 75 -12.61 -12.96 -9.95
C PHE A 75 -12.95 -12.82 -8.46
N LEU A 76 -13.52 -11.68 -8.07
CA LEU A 76 -13.86 -11.40 -6.66
C LEU A 76 -14.84 -12.40 -6.07
N ARG A 77 -15.83 -12.88 -6.85
CA ARG A 77 -16.80 -13.90 -6.41
C ARG A 77 -16.17 -15.24 -6.01
N ARG A 78 -14.95 -15.52 -6.44
CA ARG A 78 -14.22 -16.75 -6.12
C ARG A 78 -13.27 -16.61 -4.95
N CYS A 79 -13.17 -15.41 -4.38
CA CYS A 79 -12.26 -15.08 -3.30
C CYS A 79 -13.02 -14.83 -1.98
N PHE A 80 -12.42 -15.24 -0.88
CA PHE A 80 -12.78 -14.68 0.41
C PHE A 80 -12.11 -13.31 0.52
N PHE A 81 -12.92 -12.25 0.48
CA PHE A 81 -12.43 -10.89 0.48
C PHE A 81 -12.15 -10.40 1.90
N HIS A 82 -10.97 -9.82 2.10
CA HIS A 82 -10.59 -9.15 3.34
C HIS A 82 -10.01 -7.78 3.04
N TYR A 83 -10.69 -6.74 3.52
CA TYR A 83 -10.22 -5.36 3.38
C TYR A 83 -9.34 -4.97 4.56
N ILE A 84 -8.08 -4.65 4.28
CA ILE A 84 -7.13 -4.13 5.27
C ILE A 84 -7.30 -2.62 5.34
N LYS A 85 -7.94 -2.14 6.42
CA LYS A 85 -8.13 -0.70 6.66
C LYS A 85 -6.79 -0.03 6.96
N PHE A 86 -6.68 1.24 6.57
CA PHE A 86 -5.56 2.06 7.01
C PHE A 86 -5.57 2.13 8.55
N PRO A 87 -4.39 2.02 9.22
CA PRO A 87 -4.32 2.04 10.67
C PRO A 87 -4.83 3.36 11.24
N ASP A 88 -5.57 3.29 12.33
CA ASP A 88 -5.95 4.45 13.12
C ASP A 88 -4.74 5.05 13.87
N PHE A 89 -4.96 6.17 14.54
CA PHE A 89 -3.91 6.90 15.27
C PHE A 89 -3.18 6.01 16.29
N ASP A 90 -3.92 5.24 17.08
CA ASP A 90 -3.35 4.39 18.13
C ASP A 90 -2.54 3.23 17.54
N THR A 91 -3.02 2.63 16.45
CA THR A 91 -2.32 1.57 15.75
C THR A 91 -1.07 2.10 15.07
N LEU A 92 -1.16 3.27 14.40
CA LEU A 92 0.00 3.89 13.76
C LEU A 92 1.05 4.33 14.80
N THR A 93 0.63 4.82 15.97
CA THR A 93 1.51 5.09 17.11
C THR A 93 2.31 3.85 17.52
N LYS A 94 1.65 2.69 17.63
CA LYS A 94 2.32 1.41 17.95
C LYS A 94 3.30 1.01 16.86
N ILE A 95 2.92 1.15 15.59
CA ILE A 95 3.81 0.85 14.45
C ILE A 95 5.06 1.72 14.51
N VAL A 96 4.90 3.04 14.68
CA VAL A 96 6.05 3.96 14.77
C VAL A 96 6.97 3.62 15.95
N ASN A 97 6.40 3.31 17.11
CA ASN A 97 7.20 2.92 18.28
C ASN A 97 8.00 1.63 18.07
N VAL A 98 7.52 0.69 17.26
CA VAL A 98 8.29 -0.51 16.88
C VAL A 98 9.49 -0.15 16.01
N HIS A 99 9.34 0.82 15.09
CA HIS A 99 10.42 1.26 14.19
C HIS A 99 11.38 2.25 14.84
N PHE A 100 10.87 3.09 15.75
CA PHE A 100 11.61 4.16 16.42
C PHE A 100 11.32 4.12 17.94
N PRO A 101 11.88 3.15 18.69
CA PRO A 101 11.55 2.95 20.11
C PRO A 101 11.93 4.13 21.00
N ASP A 102 12.92 4.92 20.59
CA ASP A 102 13.44 6.07 21.36
C ASP A 102 12.79 7.41 20.97
N ILE A 103 11.77 7.40 20.11
CA ILE A 103 11.09 8.64 19.71
C ILE A 103 10.41 9.31 20.90
N LYS A 104 10.63 10.62 21.06
CA LYS A 104 9.95 11.40 22.10
C LYS A 104 8.43 11.45 21.82
N LYS A 105 7.63 11.13 22.84
CA LYS A 105 6.17 11.05 22.73
C LYS A 105 5.55 12.33 22.15
N ASN A 106 6.00 13.50 22.59
CA ASN A 106 5.48 14.78 22.10
C ASN A 106 5.76 15.01 20.60
N LEU A 107 6.92 14.58 20.09
CA LEU A 107 7.22 14.63 18.66
C LEU A 107 6.32 13.66 17.89
N LEU A 108 6.19 12.43 18.36
CA LEU A 108 5.35 11.41 17.76
C LEU A 108 3.89 11.87 17.65
N ASP A 109 3.31 12.33 18.76
CA ASP A 109 1.92 12.79 18.80
C ASP A 109 1.69 13.97 17.84
N SER A 110 2.63 14.93 17.79
CA SER A 110 2.54 16.08 16.88
C SER A 110 2.71 15.66 15.41
N ALA A 111 3.67 14.80 15.12
CA ALA A 111 3.90 14.31 13.76
C ALA A 111 2.69 13.51 13.23
N LEU A 112 2.16 12.59 14.02
CA LEU A 112 0.99 11.81 13.61
C LEU A 112 -0.25 12.68 13.44
N LYS A 113 -0.44 13.69 14.28
CA LYS A 113 -1.54 14.65 14.13
C LYS A 113 -1.49 15.36 12.77
N ILE A 114 -0.34 15.90 12.42
CA ILE A 114 -0.12 16.55 11.12
C ILE A 114 -0.30 15.54 9.97
N PHE A 115 0.22 14.33 10.11
CA PHE A 115 0.08 13.29 9.10
C PHE A 115 -1.39 12.97 8.81
N PHE A 116 -2.23 12.81 9.84
CA PHE A 116 -3.66 12.55 9.66
C PHE A 116 -4.39 13.79 9.11
N GLU A 117 -4.05 15.01 9.54
CA GLU A 117 -4.57 16.25 8.96
C GLU A 117 -4.34 16.28 7.44
N ILE A 118 -3.11 15.98 6.99
CA ILE A 118 -2.78 15.90 5.56
C ILE A 118 -3.61 14.81 4.88
N ARG A 119 -3.66 13.63 5.47
CA ARG A 119 -4.35 12.48 4.88
C ARG A 119 -5.86 12.68 4.74
N ASP A 120 -6.46 13.49 5.59
CA ASP A 120 -7.89 13.79 5.61
C ASP A 120 -8.29 14.90 4.63
N VAL A 121 -7.32 15.59 4.02
CA VAL A 121 -7.60 16.59 2.99
C VAL A 121 -8.35 15.95 1.83
N GLN A 122 -9.49 16.56 1.49
CA GLN A 122 -10.32 16.09 0.39
C GLN A 122 -9.69 16.44 -0.97
N GLY A 123 -9.82 15.53 -1.93
CA GLY A 123 -9.33 15.75 -3.30
C GLY A 123 -7.87 15.33 -3.53
N LEU A 124 -7.18 14.77 -2.54
CA LEU A 124 -5.87 14.17 -2.76
C LEU A 124 -5.95 13.03 -3.76
N LYS A 125 -5.06 13.06 -4.76
CA LYS A 125 -4.87 11.97 -5.72
C LYS A 125 -4.25 10.75 -5.07
N LYS A 126 -3.30 10.99 -4.16
CA LYS A 126 -2.62 9.95 -3.42
C LYS A 126 -2.51 10.31 -1.95
N LYS A 127 -3.29 9.63 -1.12
CA LYS A 127 -3.17 9.75 0.34
C LYS A 127 -1.86 9.13 0.80
N PRO A 128 -1.06 9.80 1.67
CA PRO A 128 0.18 9.24 2.15
C PRO A 128 -0.06 7.93 2.92
N SER A 129 0.80 6.96 2.71
CA SER A 129 0.77 5.62 3.31
C SER A 129 1.50 5.55 4.64
N THR A 130 1.43 4.38 5.30
CA THR A 130 2.22 4.10 6.51
C THR A 130 3.73 4.20 6.27
N SER A 131 4.20 3.71 5.11
CA SER A 131 5.63 3.79 4.76
C SER A 131 6.09 5.25 4.62
N GLU A 132 5.28 6.09 3.98
CA GLU A 132 5.58 7.53 3.84
C GLU A 132 5.56 8.25 5.20
N ALA A 133 4.69 7.84 6.14
CA ALA A 133 4.73 8.34 7.52
C ALA A 133 6.03 7.97 8.23
N LEU A 134 6.47 6.71 8.10
CA LEU A 134 7.72 6.25 8.70
C LEU A 134 8.94 6.95 8.09
N ASP A 135 8.98 7.12 6.77
CA ASP A 135 10.04 7.83 6.07
C ASP A 135 10.12 9.29 6.53
N TRP A 136 8.99 9.97 6.63
CA TRP A 136 8.93 11.34 7.11
C TRP A 136 9.39 11.47 8.55
N ILE A 137 8.90 10.63 9.47
CA ILE A 137 9.33 10.63 10.87
C ILE A 137 10.83 10.35 10.99
N LYS A 138 11.36 9.43 10.17
CA LYS A 138 12.81 9.18 10.13
C LYS A 138 13.59 10.44 9.75
N LEU A 139 13.12 11.20 8.76
CA LEU A 139 13.76 12.46 8.38
C LEU A 139 13.67 13.51 9.49
N LEU A 140 12.54 13.63 10.19
CA LEU A 140 12.40 14.53 11.33
C LEU A 140 13.42 14.21 12.43
N LEU A 141 13.67 12.92 12.68
CA LEU A 141 14.66 12.48 13.65
C LEU A 141 16.09 12.75 13.20
N VAL A 142 16.40 12.58 11.92
CA VAL A 142 17.73 12.85 11.34
C VAL A 142 18.06 14.34 11.41
N GLU A 143 17.09 15.20 11.15
CA GLU A 143 17.22 16.66 11.19
C GLU A 143 17.08 17.24 12.63
N ASP A 144 16.92 16.37 13.64
CA ASP A 144 16.72 16.72 15.06
C ASP A 144 15.60 17.76 15.27
N LEU A 145 14.49 17.63 14.50
CA LEU A 145 13.36 18.55 14.56
C LEU A 145 12.46 18.21 15.76
N GLY A 146 12.13 19.25 16.53
CA GLY A 146 11.19 19.15 17.63
C GLY A 146 9.72 19.34 17.22
N PRO A 147 8.77 19.14 18.14
CA PRO A 147 7.33 19.29 17.85
C PRO A 147 6.92 20.68 17.34
N LEU A 148 7.67 21.71 17.71
CA LEU A 148 7.41 23.11 17.33
C LEU A 148 7.99 23.45 15.95
N ASP A 149 8.96 22.64 15.49
CA ASP A 149 9.69 22.89 14.24
C ASP A 149 9.06 22.20 13.03
N LEU A 150 7.96 21.47 13.22
CA LEU A 150 7.32 20.66 12.16
C LEU A 150 6.69 21.51 11.04
N LYS A 151 6.41 22.77 11.29
CA LYS A 151 5.89 23.75 10.31
C LYS A 151 6.82 24.96 10.28
N GLU A 152 6.96 25.60 9.12
CA GLU A 152 7.75 26.82 9.00
C GLU A 152 7.01 28.01 9.63
N GLU A 153 5.71 28.13 9.35
CA GLU A 153 4.80 29.09 9.97
C GLU A 153 3.62 28.36 10.64
N LYS A 154 3.01 28.99 11.67
CA LYS A 154 1.86 28.39 12.37
C LYS A 154 0.67 28.05 11.45
N ASN A 155 0.52 28.81 10.38
CA ASN A 155 -0.59 28.70 9.42
C ASN A 155 -0.24 27.82 8.22
N ASP A 156 0.95 27.24 8.15
CA ASP A 156 1.30 26.35 7.07
C ASP A 156 0.52 25.04 7.19
N ILE A 157 -0.09 24.64 6.08
CA ILE A 157 -0.80 23.36 5.99
C ILE A 157 0.22 22.23 5.79
N LEU A 158 1.26 22.47 4.97
CA LEU A 158 2.32 21.50 4.74
C LEU A 158 3.40 21.58 5.82
N PRO A 159 3.84 20.47 6.39
CA PRO A 159 4.94 20.43 7.31
C PRO A 159 6.29 20.50 6.60
N LYS A 160 7.35 20.76 7.36
CA LYS A 160 8.73 20.58 6.88
C LYS A 160 8.92 19.17 6.34
N LEU A 161 9.76 19.02 5.32
CA LEU A 161 10.05 17.74 4.67
C LEU A 161 8.82 17.03 4.09
N HIS A 162 7.76 17.80 3.79
CA HIS A 162 6.50 17.28 3.23
C HIS A 162 6.67 16.45 1.95
N GLY A 163 7.76 16.62 1.21
CA GLY A 163 8.06 15.78 0.04
C GLY A 163 8.20 14.29 0.35
N ALA A 164 8.39 13.91 1.63
CA ALA A 164 8.30 12.52 2.03
C ALA A 164 6.85 12.00 2.07
N LEU A 165 5.88 12.88 2.36
CA LEU A 165 4.46 12.56 2.49
C LEU A 165 3.68 12.77 1.20
N VAL A 166 3.92 13.88 0.51
CA VAL A 166 3.18 14.30 -0.69
C VAL A 166 4.10 14.11 -1.90
N LYS A 167 3.82 13.06 -2.69
CA LYS A 167 4.65 12.64 -3.82
C LYS A 167 3.95 12.85 -5.18
N ASN A 168 2.93 13.69 -5.23
CA ASN A 168 2.18 14.00 -6.43
C ASN A 168 2.10 15.52 -6.61
N GLU A 169 2.47 16.02 -7.78
CA GLU A 169 2.52 17.45 -8.09
C GLU A 169 1.13 18.12 -7.96
N GLN A 170 0.08 17.43 -8.39
CA GLN A 170 -1.29 17.95 -8.28
C GLN A 170 -1.72 18.10 -6.82
N ASP A 171 -1.25 17.21 -5.94
CA ASP A 171 -1.52 17.28 -4.52
C ASP A 171 -0.77 18.46 -3.88
N ILE A 172 0.47 18.74 -4.30
CA ILE A 172 1.20 19.93 -3.86
C ILE A 172 0.43 21.21 -4.24
N HIS A 173 -0.02 21.33 -5.50
CA HIS A 173 -0.82 22.46 -5.94
C HIS A 173 -2.17 22.59 -5.20
N LEU A 174 -2.77 21.48 -4.79
CA LEU A 174 -3.97 21.50 -3.94
C LEU A 174 -3.67 22.18 -2.60
N PHE A 175 -2.57 21.81 -1.94
CA PHE A 175 -2.17 22.42 -0.68
C PHE A 175 -1.84 23.90 -0.83
N GLU A 176 -1.13 24.32 -1.89
CA GLU A 176 -0.85 25.73 -2.18
C GLU A 176 -2.14 26.56 -2.32
N LYS A 177 -3.14 26.02 -3.02
CA LYS A 177 -4.46 26.67 -3.13
C LYS A 177 -5.16 26.80 -1.78
N LEU A 178 -5.11 25.77 -0.95
CA LEU A 178 -5.73 25.79 0.39
C LEU A 178 -5.06 26.85 1.29
N VAL A 179 -3.72 26.96 1.24
CA VAL A 179 -2.98 28.01 1.97
C VAL A 179 -3.40 29.39 1.47
N PHE A 180 -3.49 29.60 0.16
CA PHE A 180 -3.90 30.87 -0.41
C PHE A 180 -5.32 31.26 0.02
N MET A 181 -6.27 30.33 -0.01
CA MET A 181 -7.66 30.57 0.41
C MET A 181 -7.74 30.94 1.90
N SER A 182 -7.02 30.22 2.77
CA SER A 182 -7.00 30.49 4.21
C SER A 182 -6.39 31.86 4.57
N ARG A 183 -5.46 32.36 3.74
CA ARG A 183 -4.87 33.71 3.91
C ARG A 183 -5.77 34.83 3.40
N SER A 184 -6.71 34.53 2.50
CA SER A 184 -7.64 35.51 1.91
C SER A 184 -8.89 35.74 2.76
N GLU A 185 -9.17 34.87 3.73
CA GLU A 185 -10.31 34.96 4.66
C GLU A 185 -9.96 35.65 6.00
N ASN A 186 -8.69 35.97 6.23
CA ASN A 186 -8.21 36.72 7.40
C ASN A 186 -7.77 38.13 6.99
#